data_efb4421f86d3a3031d2b3599c4a887f9
#
_entry.id   efb4421f86d3a3031d2b3599c4a887f9
#
_cell.length_a   1.000
_cell.length_b   1.000
_cell.length_c   1.000
_cell.angle_alpha   90.00
_cell.angle_beta   90.00
_cell.angle_gamma   90.00
#
_symmetry.space_group_name_H-M   'P 1'
#
loop_
_entity.id
_entity.type
_entity.pdbx_description
1 polymer ?
#
loop_
_entity_poly.entity_id
_entity_poly.type
_entity_poly.pdbx_seq_one_letter_code
_entity_poly.pdbx_strand_id
1 'polypeptide(L)'
;MANASPVSVGRVNAGGSEDALFLKVFAGEVLTSFERASKTEGADMVRSISSGKSATFPVMGRVGASYHTAGAEITGSDVNHNEKVITINDLLISSVFLSNIEEAKNHWDVRSAYSTEIGRALAFTKDRHVLQTIGLASQANANVSDTG
;
A
#
# COMPACT_ATOMS: atom_id res chain seq x y z
N MET A 1 -41.49 19.92 -26.20
CA MET A 1 -41.61 19.59 -24.77
C MET A 1 -40.22 19.33 -24.26
N ALA A 2 -39.72 20.14 -23.34
CA ALA A 2 -38.42 19.88 -22.71
C ALA A 2 -38.55 18.64 -21.85
N ASN A 3 -37.76 17.62 -22.14
CA ASN A 3 -37.67 16.41 -21.29
C ASN A 3 -37.02 16.84 -19.98
N ALA A 4 -37.75 16.74 -18.88
CA ALA A 4 -37.19 16.99 -17.57
C ALA A 4 -36.15 15.88 -17.27
N SER A 5 -34.91 16.29 -17.00
CA SER A 5 -33.89 15.36 -16.53
C SER A 5 -34.25 14.91 -15.13
N PRO A 6 -34.32 13.60 -14.83
CA PRO A 6 -34.62 13.12 -13.50
C PRO A 6 -33.52 13.53 -12.53
N VAL A 7 -33.91 14.05 -11.37
CA VAL A 7 -32.99 14.35 -10.28
C VAL A 7 -32.67 13.05 -9.54
N SER A 8 -31.43 12.67 -9.47
CA SER A 8 -30.98 11.50 -8.73
C SER A 8 -30.39 11.90 -7.38
N VAL A 9 -30.80 11.20 -6.32
CA VAL A 9 -30.30 11.41 -4.96
C VAL A 9 -28.80 11.05 -4.92
N GLY A 10 -27.98 11.95 -4.38
CA GLY A 10 -26.53 11.75 -4.30
C GLY A 10 -25.75 12.25 -5.51
N ARG A 11 -26.42 12.74 -6.55
CA ARG A 11 -25.78 13.37 -7.70
C ARG A 11 -25.64 14.88 -7.53
N VAL A 12 -24.55 15.42 -8.04
CA VAL A 12 -24.40 16.87 -8.19
C VAL A 12 -25.06 17.27 -9.51
N ASN A 13 -26.16 18.04 -9.45
CA ASN A 13 -26.92 18.45 -10.64
C ASN A 13 -26.28 19.63 -11.39
N ALA A 14 -25.07 20.06 -11.05
CA ALA A 14 -24.29 21.03 -11.78
C ALA A 14 -23.24 20.30 -12.64
N GLY A 15 -23.07 20.74 -13.88
CA GLY A 15 -22.24 20.03 -14.86
C GLY A 15 -20.85 19.68 -14.35
N GLY A 16 -20.46 18.43 -14.51
CA GLY A 16 -19.09 17.94 -14.35
C GLY A 16 -18.78 17.03 -13.16
N SER A 17 -19.69 16.82 -12.23
CA SER A 17 -19.43 15.96 -11.06
C SER A 17 -20.64 15.11 -10.68
N GLU A 18 -21.12 14.31 -11.62
CA GLU A 18 -22.17 13.35 -11.34
C GLU A 18 -21.62 12.24 -10.42
N ASP A 19 -22.43 11.80 -9.47
CA ASP A 19 -22.12 10.69 -8.55
C ASP A 19 -20.93 10.91 -7.58
N ALA A 20 -20.49 12.15 -7.35
CA ALA A 20 -19.33 12.43 -6.49
C ALA A 20 -19.50 11.91 -5.06
N LEU A 21 -20.71 11.97 -4.48
CA LEU A 21 -21.01 11.43 -3.15
C LEU A 21 -20.98 9.91 -3.14
N PHE A 22 -21.54 9.29 -4.17
CA PHE A 22 -21.56 7.83 -4.34
C PHE A 22 -20.13 7.26 -4.40
N LEU A 23 -19.26 7.87 -5.20
CA LEU A 23 -17.86 7.45 -5.34
C LEU A 23 -17.10 7.56 -4.02
N LYS A 24 -17.32 8.60 -3.23
CA LYS A 24 -16.67 8.78 -1.92
C LYS A 24 -17.09 7.71 -0.91
N VAL A 25 -18.39 7.40 -0.85
CA VAL A 25 -18.92 6.36 0.04
C VAL A 25 -18.40 4.99 -0.38
N PHE A 26 -18.44 4.67 -1.66
CA PHE A 26 -17.93 3.41 -2.20
C PHE A 26 -16.43 3.23 -1.91
N ALA A 27 -15.62 4.27 -2.14
CA ALA A 27 -14.19 4.23 -1.83
C ALA A 27 -13.93 3.97 -0.34
N GLY A 28 -14.72 4.57 0.55
CA GLY A 28 -14.61 4.34 2.00
C GLY A 28 -14.91 2.89 2.39
N GLU A 29 -15.93 2.27 1.79
CA GLU A 29 -16.28 0.87 2.02
C GLU A 29 -15.18 -0.09 1.55
N VAL A 30 -14.59 0.16 0.38
CA VAL A 30 -13.46 -0.62 -0.15
C VAL A 30 -12.24 -0.52 0.76
N LEU A 31 -11.88 0.68 1.22
CA LEU A 31 -10.75 0.88 2.13
C LEU A 31 -10.94 0.14 3.45
N THR A 32 -12.12 0.23 4.05
CA THR A 32 -12.44 -0.51 5.29
C THR A 32 -12.33 -2.02 5.11
N SER A 33 -12.80 -2.53 3.98
CA SER A 33 -12.71 -3.95 3.66
C SER A 33 -11.26 -4.38 3.43
N PHE A 34 -10.46 -3.56 2.76
CA PHE A 34 -9.03 -3.77 2.55
C PHE A 34 -8.27 -3.86 3.87
N GLU A 35 -8.43 -2.88 4.77
CA GLU A 35 -7.77 -2.85 6.08
C GLU A 35 -8.11 -4.10 6.92
N ARG A 36 -9.36 -4.54 6.90
CA ARG A 36 -9.78 -5.74 7.62
C ARG A 36 -9.25 -7.04 7.01
N ALA A 37 -9.05 -7.08 5.71
CA ALA A 37 -8.62 -8.30 5.01
C ALA A 37 -7.10 -8.46 4.97
N SER A 38 -6.33 -7.37 4.95
CA SER A 38 -4.86 -7.42 4.93
C SER A 38 -4.30 -8.02 6.22
N LYS A 39 -3.39 -8.98 6.08
CA LYS A 39 -2.71 -9.68 7.19
C LYS A 39 -1.31 -9.17 7.43
N THR A 40 -0.70 -8.52 6.46
CA THR A 40 0.65 -7.96 6.57
C THR A 40 0.66 -6.51 7.03
N GLU A 41 -0.50 -5.90 7.24
CA GLU A 41 -0.61 -4.52 7.70
C GLU A 41 0.00 -4.36 9.11
N GLY A 42 0.94 -3.42 9.23
CA GLY A 42 1.69 -3.20 10.48
C GLY A 42 2.88 -4.14 10.70
N ALA A 43 3.12 -5.12 9.83
CA ALA A 43 4.31 -5.98 9.89
C ALA A 43 5.52 -5.37 9.18
N ASP A 44 5.31 -4.38 8.34
CA ASP A 44 6.30 -3.71 7.50
C ASP A 44 6.57 -2.27 7.99
N MET A 45 7.77 -1.78 7.69
CA MET A 45 8.13 -0.38 7.95
C MET A 45 7.60 0.49 6.81
N VAL A 46 6.64 1.35 7.11
CA VAL A 46 6.04 2.27 6.14
C VAL A 46 6.74 3.62 6.18
N ARG A 47 7.09 4.15 5.01
CA ARG A 47 7.61 5.50 4.84
C ARG A 47 6.74 6.28 3.88
N SER A 48 6.18 7.40 4.33
CA SER A 48 5.42 8.32 3.50
C SER A 48 6.35 9.31 2.79
N ILE A 49 6.15 9.49 1.50
CA ILE A 49 6.83 10.50 0.69
C ILE A 49 5.80 11.47 0.12
N SER A 50 6.05 12.76 0.23
CA SER A 50 5.15 13.81 -0.28
C SER A 50 5.35 14.12 -1.76
N SER A 51 6.53 13.79 -2.28
CA SER A 51 6.89 14.00 -3.69
C SER A 51 8.03 13.06 -4.09
N GLY A 52 8.13 12.76 -5.39
CA GLY A 52 9.16 11.88 -5.92
C GLY A 52 8.67 10.46 -6.21
N LYS A 53 9.48 9.72 -6.94
CA LYS A 53 9.18 8.36 -7.43
C LYS A 53 9.86 7.28 -6.59
N SER A 54 10.83 7.64 -5.75
CA SER A 54 11.64 6.71 -4.99
C SER A 54 11.90 7.17 -3.56
N ALA A 55 12.11 6.22 -2.67
CA ALA A 55 12.53 6.46 -1.30
C ALA A 55 13.76 5.61 -0.99
N THR A 56 14.72 6.21 -0.28
CA THR A 56 15.96 5.56 0.14
C THR A 56 15.87 5.16 1.61
N PHE A 57 16.20 3.92 1.91
CA PHE A 57 16.30 3.37 3.25
C PHE A 57 17.78 3.13 3.58
N PRO A 58 18.36 3.85 4.55
CA PRO A 58 19.73 3.62 4.96
C PRO A 58 19.85 2.30 5.72
N VAL A 59 20.89 1.53 5.42
CA VAL A 59 21.27 0.30 6.11
C VAL A 59 22.64 0.53 6.73
N MET A 60 22.74 0.32 8.05
CA MET A 60 24.01 0.45 8.79
C MET A 60 24.53 -0.93 9.15
N GLY A 61 25.83 -1.13 9.03
CA GLY A 61 26.54 -2.32 9.50
C GLY A 61 26.60 -2.39 11.03
N ARG A 62 27.11 -3.50 11.54
CA ARG A 62 27.31 -3.69 12.96
C ARG A 62 28.64 -3.12 13.42
N VAL A 63 28.68 -2.62 14.63
CA VAL A 63 29.90 -2.20 15.31
C VAL A 63 30.40 -3.36 16.18
N GLY A 64 31.64 -3.76 16.00
CA GLY A 64 32.30 -4.75 16.86
C GLY A 64 32.71 -4.15 18.20
N ALA A 65 32.70 -4.95 19.25
CA ALA A 65 33.24 -4.59 20.56
C ALA A 65 34.32 -5.61 20.96
N SER A 66 35.47 -5.10 21.47
CA SER A 66 36.56 -5.95 21.95
C SER A 66 37.08 -5.44 23.30
N TYR A 67 37.68 -6.34 24.06
CA TYR A 67 38.32 -5.97 25.31
C TYR A 67 39.66 -5.25 25.01
N HIS A 68 39.88 -4.12 25.65
CA HIS A 68 41.10 -3.35 25.52
C HIS A 68 42.17 -3.84 26.49
N THR A 69 43.40 -3.99 26.02
CA THR A 69 44.55 -4.27 26.86
C THR A 69 45.21 -2.97 27.28
N ALA A 70 45.46 -2.79 28.58
CA ALA A 70 46.10 -1.58 29.12
C ALA A 70 47.46 -1.32 28.44
N GLY A 71 47.63 -0.10 27.92
CA GLY A 71 48.83 0.31 27.21
C GLY A 71 48.84 0.10 25.70
N ALA A 72 47.83 -0.50 25.14
CA ALA A 72 47.66 -0.62 23.68
C ALA A 72 46.98 0.64 23.09
N GLU A 73 47.27 0.97 21.85
CA GLU A 73 46.59 2.07 21.15
C GLU A 73 45.16 1.67 20.79
N ILE A 74 44.20 2.57 21.02
CA ILE A 74 42.80 2.40 20.63
C ILE A 74 42.67 2.85 19.19
N THR A 75 42.52 1.91 18.27
CA THR A 75 42.19 2.16 16.87
C THR A 75 40.68 2.06 16.67
N GLY A 76 40.09 3.06 16.00
CA GLY A 76 38.67 3.01 15.62
C GLY A 76 38.42 1.95 14.54
N SER A 77 37.23 1.43 14.52
CA SER A 77 36.75 0.55 13.41
C SER A 77 35.80 1.30 12.50
N ASP A 78 35.94 1.09 11.20
CA ASP A 78 35.03 1.64 10.22
C ASP A 78 33.69 0.90 10.25
N VAL A 79 32.60 1.65 10.11
CA VAL A 79 31.26 1.09 9.99
C VAL A 79 30.79 1.21 8.55
N ASN A 80 30.51 0.07 7.94
CA ASN A 80 30.01 0.04 6.57
C ASN A 80 28.54 0.56 6.53
N HIS A 81 28.27 1.41 5.55
CA HIS A 81 26.94 1.94 5.27
C HIS A 81 26.50 1.57 3.86
N ASN A 82 25.25 1.27 3.71
CA ASN A 82 24.64 1.04 2.41
C ASN A 82 23.24 1.67 2.38
N GLU A 83 22.65 1.77 1.21
CA GLU A 83 21.29 2.24 1.04
C GLU A 83 20.48 1.28 0.16
N LYS A 84 19.22 1.14 0.49
CA LYS A 84 18.25 0.44 -0.35
C LYS A 84 17.26 1.45 -0.91
N VAL A 85 17.25 1.58 -2.23
CA VAL A 85 16.32 2.45 -2.93
C VAL A 85 15.11 1.63 -3.35
N ILE A 86 13.91 2.08 -2.93
CA ILE A 86 12.64 1.53 -3.37
C ILE A 86 12.01 2.52 -4.33
N THR A 87 11.68 2.06 -5.53
CA THR A 87 11.05 2.86 -6.58
C THR A 87 9.60 2.42 -6.78
N ILE A 88 8.70 3.38 -6.87
CA ILE A 88 7.29 3.13 -7.19
C ILE A 88 7.19 2.99 -8.71
N ASN A 89 6.86 1.79 -9.17
CA ASN A 89 6.76 1.46 -10.60
C ASN A 89 5.32 1.34 -11.07
N ASP A 90 4.46 0.67 -10.28
CA ASP A 90 3.14 0.25 -10.71
C ASP A 90 2.06 0.67 -9.70
N LEU A 91 0.84 0.77 -10.19
CA LEU A 91 -0.36 1.04 -9.41
C LEU A 91 -1.25 -0.21 -9.42
N LEU A 92 -1.53 -0.74 -8.23
CA LEU A 92 -2.49 -1.83 -8.09
C LEU A 92 -3.92 -1.27 -8.15
N ILE A 93 -4.69 -1.70 -9.13
CA ILE A 93 -6.07 -1.27 -9.33
C ILE A 93 -7.01 -2.49 -9.38
N SER A 94 -8.21 -2.30 -8.86
CA SER A 94 -9.32 -3.21 -9.05
C SER A 94 -10.56 -2.40 -9.42
N SER A 95 -11.26 -2.79 -10.49
CA SER A 95 -12.42 -2.07 -10.98
C SER A 95 -13.54 -3.03 -11.33
N VAL A 96 -14.77 -2.63 -11.01
CA VAL A 96 -15.98 -3.33 -11.39
C VAL A 96 -16.94 -2.32 -12.03
N PHE A 97 -17.54 -2.69 -13.14
CA PHE A 97 -18.58 -1.88 -13.79
C PHE A 97 -19.96 -2.37 -13.33
N LEU A 98 -20.72 -1.48 -12.70
CA LEU A 98 -22.10 -1.70 -12.29
C LEU A 98 -23.01 -0.76 -13.09
N SER A 99 -23.99 -1.33 -13.76
CA SER A 99 -25.01 -0.56 -14.44
C SER A 99 -26.05 -0.05 -13.44
N ASN A 100 -26.37 1.25 -13.46
CA ASN A 100 -27.39 1.85 -12.59
C ASN A 100 -28.77 1.19 -12.76
N ILE A 101 -29.07 0.65 -13.95
CA ILE A 101 -30.33 -0.05 -14.22
C ILE A 101 -30.37 -1.39 -13.50
N GLU A 102 -29.26 -2.10 -13.42
CA GLU A 102 -29.18 -3.39 -12.73
C GLU A 102 -29.22 -3.21 -11.21
N GLU A 103 -28.56 -2.17 -10.68
CA GLU A 103 -28.64 -1.81 -9.25
C GLU A 103 -30.09 -1.50 -8.83
N ALA A 104 -30.83 -0.75 -9.68
CA ALA A 104 -32.24 -0.42 -9.42
C ALA A 104 -33.18 -1.63 -9.50
N LYS A 105 -32.85 -2.67 -10.25
CA LYS A 105 -33.62 -3.91 -10.36
C LYS A 105 -33.40 -4.89 -9.22
N ASN A 106 -32.27 -4.80 -8.54
CA ASN A 106 -31.91 -5.70 -7.47
C ASN A 106 -32.43 -5.18 -6.13
N HIS A 107 -33.18 -6.02 -5.39
CA HIS A 107 -33.66 -5.74 -4.03
C HIS A 107 -32.56 -5.86 -2.97
N TRP A 108 -31.34 -6.28 -3.36
CA TRP A 108 -30.24 -6.54 -2.45
C TRP A 108 -29.21 -5.42 -2.57
N ASP A 109 -28.49 -5.14 -1.50
CA ASP A 109 -27.34 -4.23 -1.52
C ASP A 109 -26.15 -4.90 -2.24
N VAL A 110 -26.23 -4.94 -3.54
CA VAL A 110 -25.21 -5.53 -4.42
C VAL A 110 -23.89 -4.74 -4.33
N ARG A 111 -23.98 -3.41 -4.11
CA ARG A 111 -22.85 -2.53 -4.01
C ARG A 111 -21.92 -2.92 -2.86
N SER A 112 -22.48 -3.19 -1.67
CA SER A 112 -21.71 -3.60 -0.49
C SER A 112 -20.97 -4.92 -0.71
N ALA A 113 -21.57 -5.86 -1.43
CA ALA A 113 -20.90 -7.11 -1.78
C ALA A 113 -19.70 -6.87 -2.70
N TYR A 114 -19.85 -6.04 -3.73
CA TYR A 114 -18.75 -5.74 -4.66
C TYR A 114 -17.63 -4.92 -3.99
N SER A 115 -17.96 -3.94 -3.14
CA SER A 115 -16.94 -3.17 -2.40
C SER A 115 -16.11 -4.08 -1.49
N THR A 116 -16.74 -5.04 -0.84
CA THR A 116 -16.07 -6.04 0.00
C THR A 116 -15.13 -6.93 -0.80
N GLU A 117 -15.58 -7.45 -1.95
CA GLU A 117 -14.75 -8.31 -2.80
C GLU A 117 -13.59 -7.55 -3.45
N ILE A 118 -13.78 -6.31 -3.87
CA ILE A 118 -12.69 -5.45 -4.36
C ILE A 118 -11.64 -5.24 -3.26
N GLY A 119 -12.06 -4.90 -2.05
CA GLY A 119 -11.15 -4.72 -0.91
C GLY A 119 -10.36 -5.99 -0.59
N ARG A 120 -11.02 -7.14 -0.59
CA ARG A 120 -10.36 -8.45 -0.40
C ARG A 120 -9.36 -8.79 -1.50
N ALA A 121 -9.71 -8.55 -2.75
CA ALA A 121 -8.81 -8.81 -3.89
C ALA A 121 -7.55 -7.95 -3.83
N LEU A 122 -7.68 -6.67 -3.49
CA LEU A 122 -6.55 -5.77 -3.30
C LEU A 122 -5.67 -6.22 -2.12
N ALA A 123 -6.26 -6.56 -0.97
CA ALA A 123 -5.55 -7.03 0.21
C ALA A 123 -4.80 -8.34 -0.07
N PHE A 124 -5.45 -9.31 -0.70
CA PHE A 124 -4.81 -10.57 -1.07
C PHE A 124 -3.60 -10.38 -2.00
N THR A 125 -3.73 -9.49 -2.98
CA THR A 125 -2.63 -9.22 -3.93
C THR A 125 -1.47 -8.50 -3.23
N LYS A 126 -1.75 -7.51 -2.36
CA LYS A 126 -0.74 -6.85 -1.53
C LYS A 126 -0.01 -7.86 -0.65
N ASP A 127 -0.74 -8.64 0.14
CA ASP A 127 -0.18 -9.63 1.05
C ASP A 127 0.68 -10.67 0.32
N ARG A 128 0.23 -11.13 -0.84
CA ARG A 128 1.01 -12.02 -1.70
C ARG A 128 2.34 -11.40 -2.12
N HIS A 129 2.35 -10.15 -2.55
CA HIS A 129 3.59 -9.46 -2.96
C HIS A 129 4.54 -9.26 -1.78
N VAL A 130 4.04 -8.90 -0.60
CA VAL A 130 4.84 -8.77 0.62
C VAL A 130 5.47 -10.12 1.00
N LEU A 131 4.69 -11.19 1.01
CA LEU A 131 5.20 -12.53 1.33
C LEU A 131 6.22 -13.04 0.30
N GLN A 132 6.01 -12.76 -0.99
CA GLN A 132 6.99 -13.05 -2.03
C GLN A 132 8.30 -12.28 -1.83
N THR A 133 8.22 -11.01 -1.45
CA THR A 133 9.39 -10.17 -1.17
C THR A 133 10.16 -10.70 0.04
N ILE A 134 9.47 -11.12 1.10
CA ILE A 134 10.09 -11.76 2.27
C ILE A 134 10.81 -13.05 1.86
N GLY A 135 10.16 -13.88 1.03
CA GLY A 135 10.77 -15.12 0.52
C GLY A 135 12.03 -14.84 -0.31
N LEU A 136 12.01 -13.81 -1.17
CA LEU A 136 13.20 -13.39 -1.94
C LEU A 136 14.29 -12.80 -1.04
N ALA A 137 13.91 -12.04 -0.02
CA ALA A 137 14.87 -11.47 0.94
C ALA A 137 15.62 -12.55 1.72
N SER A 138 14.99 -13.69 2.03
CA SER A 138 15.64 -14.81 2.70
C SER A 138 16.73 -15.49 1.85
N GLN A 139 16.66 -15.34 0.52
CA GLN A 139 17.64 -15.91 -0.42
C GLN A 139 18.68 -14.88 -0.88
N ALA A 140 18.47 -13.60 -0.55
CA ALA A 140 19.39 -12.54 -0.95
C ALA A 140 20.67 -12.56 -0.08
N ASN A 141 21.80 -12.24 -0.69
CA ASN A 141 23.04 -12.01 0.05
C ASN A 141 22.87 -10.80 1.00
N ALA A 142 23.62 -10.80 2.08
CA ALA A 142 23.64 -9.67 3.01
C ALA A 142 24.00 -8.36 2.27
N ASN A 143 23.24 -7.30 2.52
CA ASN A 143 23.50 -5.99 1.92
C ASN A 143 24.76 -5.33 2.49
N VAL A 144 25.17 -5.73 3.68
CA VAL A 144 26.38 -5.31 4.37
C VAL A 144 27.08 -6.57 4.85
N SER A 145 28.25 -6.86 4.29
CA SER A 145 29.12 -7.92 4.79
C SER A 145 29.84 -7.39 6.01
N ASP A 146 29.54 -7.95 7.16
CA ASP A 146 30.28 -7.70 8.38
C ASP A 146 31.47 -8.68 8.41
N THR A 147 32.65 -8.14 8.19
CA THR A 147 33.92 -8.80 8.46
C THR A 147 34.44 -8.36 9.82
N GLY A 148 33.58 -8.53 10.82
CA GLY A 148 33.97 -8.27 12.20
C GLY A 148 34.95 -9.32 12.75
#